data_14f27e51435864dee7a1994e4c163586
#
_entry.id   14f27e51435864dee7a1994e4c163586
#
_cell.length_a   1.000
_cell.length_b   1.000
_cell.length_c   1.000
_cell.angle_alpha   90.00
_cell.angle_beta   90.00
_cell.angle_gamma   90.00
#
_symmetry.space_group_name_H-M   'P 1'
#
loop_
_entity.id
_entity.type
_entity.pdbx_description
1 polymer ?
#
loop_
_entity_poly.entity_id
_entity_poly.type
_entity_poly.pdbx_seq_one_letter_code
_entity_poly.pdbx_strand_id
1 'polypeptide(L)'
;NTLWDTIEALRPDCTFVYNSVDVDFVTGRAANACLWVKSYDSDSHAWDYDLLEKTPLSDELMVELAGNRRPVLFIEGDDRHSIDMRLYSLAFPDMKVRPLGSCNKVIETVRTFNDLNSMHHLQSMGIVDRDRRTDAEVEYLRQKKILVPDVAEVENIFLLPEVIRTMATRRGKNADKILSKVRANVLRQFRAHIDEQALQHTRHKIKRDVECRIDARFNCITAMETHLRQLVNKLQPRSHYNRLRNEFLRLAEADDYLGILRVFNHKPMLSNCNLHGMLGYKSPSDYIYGVLDMLKTDSNDATHVRNAILHILHADRQDAQEKNGQTQSNNTKTVP
;
A
#
# COMPACT_ATOMS: atom_id res chain seq x y z
N ASN A 1 -20.97 -8.78 -26.51
CA ASN A 1 -21.67 -9.68 -25.57
C ASN A 1 -23.14 -9.92 -25.95
N THR A 2 -23.84 -8.95 -26.53
CA THR A 2 -25.28 -9.03 -26.88
C THR A 2 -25.66 -10.26 -27.72
N LEU A 3 -24.81 -10.72 -28.64
CA LEU A 3 -25.06 -11.90 -29.45
C LEU A 3 -25.17 -13.19 -28.60
N TRP A 4 -24.20 -13.36 -27.69
CA TRP A 4 -24.13 -14.52 -26.82
C TRP A 4 -25.27 -14.53 -25.80
N ASP A 5 -25.63 -13.37 -25.26
CA ASP A 5 -26.75 -13.21 -24.33
C ASP A 5 -28.07 -13.60 -25.02
N THR A 6 -28.19 -13.25 -26.30
CA THR A 6 -29.36 -13.66 -27.13
C THR A 6 -29.38 -15.15 -27.36
N ILE A 7 -28.25 -15.79 -27.67
CA ILE A 7 -28.15 -17.23 -27.90
C ILE A 7 -28.50 -18.01 -26.64
N GLU A 8 -27.96 -17.61 -25.48
CA GLU A 8 -28.27 -18.22 -24.19
C GLU A 8 -29.76 -18.12 -23.84
N ALA A 9 -30.36 -16.94 -24.09
CA ALA A 9 -31.79 -16.73 -23.85
C ALA A 9 -32.68 -17.56 -24.76
N LEU A 10 -32.24 -17.82 -26.01
CA LEU A 10 -33.00 -18.66 -26.98
C LEU A 10 -32.89 -20.16 -26.70
N ARG A 11 -31.84 -20.57 -25.98
CA ARG A 11 -31.58 -22.01 -25.72
C ARG A 11 -31.29 -22.26 -24.22
N PRO A 12 -32.27 -22.02 -23.34
CA PRO A 12 -32.11 -22.22 -21.89
C PRO A 12 -31.95 -23.71 -21.51
N ASP A 13 -32.21 -24.60 -22.41
CA ASP A 13 -32.06 -26.05 -22.31
C ASP A 13 -30.64 -26.55 -22.56
N CYS A 14 -29.74 -25.68 -23.03
CA CYS A 14 -28.36 -26.02 -23.38
C CYS A 14 -27.36 -25.61 -22.30
N THR A 15 -26.29 -26.41 -22.17
CA THR A 15 -25.09 -26.00 -21.45
C THR A 15 -24.12 -25.32 -22.41
N PHE A 16 -23.72 -24.10 -22.10
CA PHE A 16 -22.76 -23.35 -22.91
C PHE A 16 -21.37 -23.44 -22.27
N VAL A 17 -20.36 -23.80 -23.07
CA VAL A 17 -18.97 -23.83 -22.69
C VAL A 17 -18.21 -22.82 -23.54
N TYR A 18 -17.63 -21.83 -22.93
CA TYR A 18 -16.86 -20.80 -23.60
C TYR A 18 -15.37 -21.02 -23.33
N ASN A 19 -14.56 -21.05 -24.39
CA ASN A 19 -13.12 -21.03 -24.31
C ASN A 19 -12.63 -19.66 -24.79
N SER A 20 -12.06 -18.88 -23.89
CA SER A 20 -11.60 -17.52 -24.19
C SER A 20 -10.35 -17.19 -23.38
N VAL A 21 -9.46 -16.39 -23.99
CA VAL A 21 -8.34 -15.70 -23.32
C VAL A 21 -8.67 -14.21 -23.09
N ASP A 22 -9.85 -13.78 -23.54
CA ASP A 22 -10.32 -12.41 -23.39
C ASP A 22 -10.99 -12.23 -22.02
N VAL A 23 -10.33 -11.45 -21.19
CA VAL A 23 -10.71 -11.13 -19.81
C VAL A 23 -12.09 -10.45 -19.76
N ASP A 24 -12.32 -9.46 -20.63
CA ASP A 24 -13.57 -8.69 -20.66
C ASP A 24 -14.75 -9.58 -21.10
N PHE A 25 -14.49 -10.57 -21.96
CA PHE A 25 -15.49 -11.55 -22.33
C PHE A 25 -15.86 -12.47 -21.14
N VAL A 26 -14.85 -12.99 -20.42
CA VAL A 26 -15.06 -13.92 -19.30
C VAL A 26 -15.76 -13.24 -18.13
N THR A 27 -15.34 -12.01 -17.76
CA THR A 27 -15.95 -11.24 -16.66
C THR A 27 -17.35 -10.75 -16.98
N GLY A 28 -17.64 -10.48 -18.25
CA GLY A 28 -18.97 -10.07 -18.69
C GLY A 28 -20.01 -11.20 -18.72
N ARG A 29 -19.61 -12.43 -18.34
CA ARG A 29 -20.50 -13.61 -18.32
C ARG A 29 -20.81 -14.04 -16.88
N ALA A 30 -22.09 -14.22 -16.58
CA ALA A 30 -22.54 -14.81 -15.32
C ALA A 30 -22.39 -16.35 -15.37
N ALA A 31 -21.15 -16.85 -15.51
CA ALA A 31 -20.90 -18.28 -15.59
C ALA A 31 -21.20 -18.98 -14.26
N ASN A 32 -21.73 -20.21 -14.33
CA ASN A 32 -21.97 -21.06 -13.15
C ASN A 32 -20.67 -21.61 -12.57
N ALA A 33 -19.67 -21.84 -13.42
CA ALA A 33 -18.33 -22.30 -13.06
C ALA A 33 -17.31 -21.76 -14.06
N CYS A 34 -16.10 -21.52 -13.60
CA CYS A 34 -14.96 -21.14 -14.43
C CYS A 34 -13.82 -22.15 -14.22
N LEU A 35 -13.38 -22.77 -15.31
CA LEU A 35 -12.26 -23.69 -15.32
C LEU A 35 -11.01 -22.93 -15.80
N TRP A 36 -10.05 -22.74 -14.91
CA TRP A 36 -8.77 -22.12 -15.24
C TRP A 36 -7.76 -23.18 -15.69
N VAL A 37 -7.45 -23.22 -16.98
CA VAL A 37 -6.44 -24.13 -17.54
C VAL A 37 -5.07 -23.49 -17.46
N LYS A 38 -4.14 -24.08 -16.70
CA LYS A 38 -2.79 -23.57 -16.44
C LYS A 38 -1.78 -24.07 -17.47
N SER A 39 -1.78 -25.38 -17.69
CA SER A 39 -0.85 -26.02 -18.62
C SER A 39 -1.40 -27.35 -19.14
N TYR A 40 -0.75 -27.83 -20.18
CA TYR A 40 -0.94 -29.18 -20.70
C TYR A 40 0.43 -29.86 -20.80
N ASP A 41 0.56 -31.02 -20.19
CA ASP A 41 1.74 -31.86 -20.30
C ASP A 41 1.52 -32.86 -21.46
N SER A 42 2.32 -32.72 -22.53
CA SER A 42 2.24 -33.55 -23.72
C SER A 42 2.70 -34.99 -23.47
N ASP A 43 3.54 -35.23 -22.49
CA ASP A 43 4.14 -36.56 -22.23
C ASP A 43 3.18 -37.43 -21.41
N SER A 44 2.54 -36.84 -20.40
CA SER A 44 1.53 -37.51 -19.60
C SER A 44 0.10 -37.38 -20.12
N HIS A 45 -0.11 -36.56 -21.15
CA HIS A 45 -1.42 -36.18 -21.68
C HIS A 45 -2.37 -35.63 -20.60
N ALA A 46 -1.82 -34.91 -19.61
CA ALA A 46 -2.55 -34.37 -18.49
C ALA A 46 -2.72 -32.86 -18.57
N TRP A 47 -3.88 -32.39 -18.14
CA TRP A 47 -4.18 -30.98 -17.99
C TRP A 47 -3.98 -30.57 -16.53
N ASP A 48 -3.27 -29.49 -16.30
CA ASP A 48 -3.26 -28.79 -15.01
C ASP A 48 -4.28 -27.66 -15.05
N TYR A 49 -5.31 -27.77 -14.19
CA TYR A 49 -6.40 -26.81 -14.15
C TYR A 49 -6.97 -26.67 -12.74
N ASP A 50 -7.58 -25.51 -12.46
CA ASP A 50 -8.35 -25.25 -11.24
C ASP A 50 -9.80 -24.94 -11.59
N LEU A 51 -10.71 -25.45 -10.77
CA LEU A 51 -12.12 -25.02 -10.77
C LEU A 51 -12.25 -23.82 -9.83
N LEU A 52 -12.54 -22.65 -10.40
CA LEU A 52 -12.72 -21.43 -9.63
C LEU A 52 -14.14 -21.42 -9.03
N GLU A 53 -14.22 -21.62 -7.73
CA GLU A 53 -15.43 -21.37 -6.96
C GLU A 53 -15.62 -19.86 -6.74
N LYS A 54 -16.83 -19.44 -6.37
CA LYS A 54 -17.11 -18.03 -6.03
C LYS A 54 -16.22 -17.61 -4.86
N THR A 55 -15.21 -16.77 -5.16
CA THR A 55 -14.30 -16.21 -4.16
C THR A 55 -14.81 -14.83 -3.70
N PRO A 56 -14.36 -14.34 -2.53
CA PRO A 56 -14.65 -12.97 -2.09
C PRO A 56 -13.98 -11.89 -2.95
N LEU A 57 -13.06 -12.27 -3.86
CA LEU A 57 -12.50 -11.37 -4.88
C LEU A 57 -13.52 -11.21 -6.01
N SER A 58 -13.67 -10.01 -6.55
CA SER A 58 -14.53 -9.80 -7.71
C SER A 58 -14.03 -10.61 -8.91
N ASP A 59 -14.96 -11.15 -9.69
CA ASP A 59 -14.63 -11.94 -10.89
C ASP A 59 -13.71 -11.17 -11.85
N GLU A 60 -13.90 -9.86 -11.97
CA GLU A 60 -13.04 -8.94 -12.73
C GLU A 60 -11.59 -8.97 -12.26
N LEU A 61 -11.39 -8.92 -10.94
CA LEU A 61 -10.05 -8.94 -10.35
C LEU A 61 -9.39 -10.31 -10.55
N MET A 62 -10.15 -11.41 -10.38
CA MET A 62 -9.63 -12.76 -10.57
C MET A 62 -9.19 -13.00 -12.02
N VAL A 63 -9.98 -12.62 -12.99
CA VAL A 63 -9.65 -12.83 -14.42
C VAL A 63 -8.50 -11.94 -14.85
N GLU A 64 -8.44 -10.70 -14.36
CA GLU A 64 -7.32 -9.82 -14.65
C GLU A 64 -6.01 -10.33 -14.04
N LEU A 65 -6.07 -10.94 -12.87
CA LEU A 65 -4.92 -11.53 -12.20
C LEU A 65 -4.48 -12.81 -12.89
N ALA A 66 -5.42 -13.64 -13.32
CA ALA A 66 -5.15 -14.90 -14.01
C ALA A 66 -4.45 -14.70 -15.37
N GLY A 67 -4.78 -13.62 -16.11
CA GLY A 67 -4.11 -13.26 -17.36
C GLY A 67 -2.75 -12.58 -17.21
N ASN A 68 -2.34 -12.24 -15.98
CA ASN A 68 -1.13 -11.47 -15.74
C ASN A 68 0.02 -12.35 -15.24
N ARG A 69 1.19 -12.23 -15.86
CA ARG A 69 2.42 -12.92 -15.44
C ARG A 69 3.29 -12.10 -14.47
N ARG A 70 2.93 -10.84 -14.20
CA ARG A 70 3.69 -9.96 -13.30
C ARG A 70 3.10 -9.96 -11.91
N PRO A 71 3.92 -9.87 -10.85
CA PRO A 71 3.43 -9.65 -9.49
C PRO A 71 2.52 -8.42 -9.42
N VAL A 72 1.55 -8.44 -8.50
CA VAL A 72 0.57 -7.37 -8.35
C VAL A 72 0.83 -6.58 -7.08
N LEU A 73 0.82 -5.25 -7.21
CA LEU A 73 0.93 -4.31 -6.11
C LEU A 73 -0.41 -3.58 -5.92
N PHE A 74 -1.10 -3.90 -4.84
CA PHE A 74 -2.33 -3.22 -4.46
C PHE A 74 -2.04 -1.97 -3.65
N ILE A 75 -2.68 -0.85 -4.00
CA ILE A 75 -2.47 0.44 -3.34
C ILE A 75 -3.79 1.09 -2.94
N GLU A 76 -3.73 2.06 -2.02
CA GLU A 76 -4.84 2.97 -1.74
C GLU A 76 -5.10 3.90 -2.94
N GLY A 77 -6.27 4.54 -2.98
CA GLY A 77 -6.67 5.47 -4.05
C GLY A 77 -7.67 4.86 -5.03
N ASP A 78 -8.51 5.72 -5.60
CA ASP A 78 -9.63 5.32 -6.47
C ASP A 78 -9.37 5.55 -7.94
N ASP A 79 -8.36 6.36 -8.29
CA ASP A 79 -8.16 6.85 -9.64
C ASP A 79 -6.81 6.45 -10.21
N ARG A 80 -6.82 6.05 -11.48
CA ARG A 80 -5.61 5.82 -12.31
C ARG A 80 -4.73 7.06 -12.44
N HIS A 81 -5.24 8.24 -12.09
CA HIS A 81 -4.54 9.52 -12.14
C HIS A 81 -4.01 9.98 -10.77
N SER A 82 -4.25 9.23 -9.69
CA SER A 82 -3.75 9.56 -8.36
C SER A 82 -2.21 9.65 -8.33
N ILE A 83 -1.69 10.42 -7.38
CA ILE A 83 -0.23 10.54 -7.17
C ILE A 83 0.34 9.17 -6.80
N ASP A 84 -0.37 8.42 -5.96
CA ASP A 84 0.01 7.07 -5.53
C ASP A 84 0.20 6.13 -6.70
N MET A 85 -0.80 6.05 -7.58
CA MET A 85 -0.75 5.19 -8.76
C MET A 85 0.46 5.50 -9.65
N ARG A 86 0.71 6.79 -9.90
CA ARG A 86 1.84 7.24 -10.73
C ARG A 86 3.18 6.98 -10.06
N LEU A 87 3.29 7.30 -8.77
CA LEU A 87 4.53 7.14 -8.01
C LEU A 87 4.93 5.67 -7.90
N TYR A 88 3.98 4.82 -7.44
CA TYR A 88 4.29 3.42 -7.21
C TYR A 88 4.46 2.62 -8.50
N SER A 89 3.79 2.99 -9.60
CA SER A 89 4.08 2.40 -10.92
C SER A 89 5.50 2.69 -11.40
N LEU A 90 6.08 3.84 -11.02
CA LEU A 90 7.47 4.20 -11.34
C LEU A 90 8.49 3.63 -10.35
N ALA A 91 8.07 3.42 -9.10
CA ALA A 91 8.92 2.81 -8.07
C ALA A 91 9.04 1.28 -8.25
N PHE A 92 7.97 0.62 -8.74
CA PHE A 92 7.88 -0.83 -8.94
C PHE A 92 7.58 -1.17 -10.41
N PRO A 93 8.54 -0.95 -11.34
CA PRO A 93 8.30 -1.12 -12.78
C PRO A 93 7.99 -2.59 -13.18
N ASP A 94 8.44 -3.56 -12.38
CA ASP A 94 8.23 -4.98 -12.62
C ASP A 94 6.90 -5.51 -12.09
N MET A 95 6.14 -4.68 -11.37
CA MET A 95 4.85 -5.03 -10.80
C MET A 95 3.70 -4.34 -11.51
N LYS A 96 2.53 -4.98 -11.51
CA LYS A 96 1.30 -4.34 -11.95
C LYS A 96 0.64 -3.64 -10.76
N VAL A 97 0.61 -2.31 -10.78
CA VAL A 97 0.00 -1.53 -9.69
C VAL A 97 -1.51 -1.41 -9.89
N ARG A 98 -2.28 -1.64 -8.81
CA ARG A 98 -3.75 -1.61 -8.81
C ARG A 98 -4.29 -0.82 -7.62
N PRO A 99 -5.02 0.29 -7.86
CA PRO A 99 -5.72 1.01 -6.80
C PRO A 99 -7.00 0.27 -6.38
N LEU A 100 -7.28 0.22 -5.09
CA LEU A 100 -8.45 -0.43 -4.50
C LEU A 100 -9.34 0.52 -3.68
N GLY A 101 -9.01 1.79 -3.61
CA GLY A 101 -9.76 2.84 -2.94
C GLY A 101 -9.39 3.00 -1.48
N SER A 102 -9.57 2.01 -0.64
CA SER A 102 -9.35 2.14 0.81
C SER A 102 -8.33 1.16 1.35
N CYS A 103 -7.66 1.57 2.42
CA CYS A 103 -6.73 0.77 3.20
C CYS A 103 -7.29 -0.62 3.56
N ASN A 104 -8.56 -0.70 4.03
CA ASN A 104 -9.18 -1.97 4.40
C ASN A 104 -9.30 -2.90 3.19
N LYS A 105 -9.71 -2.38 2.02
CA LYS A 105 -9.78 -3.18 0.80
C LYS A 105 -8.41 -3.70 0.37
N VAL A 106 -7.35 -2.88 0.49
CA VAL A 106 -5.98 -3.32 0.20
C VAL A 106 -5.59 -4.47 1.13
N ILE A 107 -5.80 -4.32 2.44
CA ILE A 107 -5.45 -5.34 3.43
C ILE A 107 -6.23 -6.65 3.19
N GLU A 108 -7.54 -6.57 2.99
CA GLU A 108 -8.40 -7.73 2.74
C GLU A 108 -8.03 -8.43 1.43
N THR A 109 -7.82 -7.65 0.36
CA THR A 109 -7.47 -8.22 -0.95
C THR A 109 -6.12 -8.91 -0.92
N VAL A 110 -5.08 -8.28 -0.37
CA VAL A 110 -3.74 -8.89 -0.25
C VAL A 110 -3.79 -10.17 0.58
N ARG A 111 -4.52 -10.16 1.70
CA ARG A 111 -4.69 -11.34 2.54
C ARG A 111 -5.39 -12.47 1.78
N THR A 112 -6.57 -12.19 1.23
CA THR A 112 -7.34 -13.18 0.48
C THR A 112 -6.55 -13.74 -0.70
N PHE A 113 -5.86 -12.86 -1.43
CA PHE A 113 -5.05 -13.24 -2.58
C PHE A 113 -3.89 -14.16 -2.16
N ASN A 114 -3.19 -13.84 -1.10
CA ASN A 114 -2.09 -14.68 -0.60
C ASN A 114 -2.58 -16.00 0.06
N ASP A 115 -3.78 -16.02 0.64
CA ASP A 115 -4.39 -17.25 1.17
C ASP A 115 -4.79 -18.22 0.03
N LEU A 116 -5.02 -17.70 -1.18
CA LEU A 116 -5.34 -18.47 -2.40
C LEU A 116 -4.10 -18.87 -3.22
N ASN A 117 -2.90 -18.85 -2.66
CA ASN A 117 -1.64 -19.20 -3.35
C ASN A 117 -1.64 -20.60 -3.99
N SER A 118 -2.50 -21.52 -3.54
CA SER A 118 -2.69 -22.82 -4.19
C SER A 118 -3.40 -22.71 -5.55
N MET A 119 -4.11 -21.61 -5.81
CA MET A 119 -4.89 -21.38 -7.01
C MET A 119 -4.17 -20.51 -8.06
N HIS A 120 -3.06 -19.86 -7.69
CA HIS A 120 -2.27 -19.02 -8.60
C HIS A 120 -0.81 -18.95 -8.13
N HIS A 121 0.10 -18.76 -9.07
CA HIS A 121 1.54 -18.60 -8.78
C HIS A 121 1.98 -17.13 -8.68
N LEU A 122 1.05 -16.19 -8.64
CA LEU A 122 1.35 -14.77 -8.61
C LEU A 122 1.62 -14.32 -7.18
N GLN A 123 2.68 -13.55 -7.03
CA GLN A 123 2.95 -12.85 -5.78
C GLN A 123 2.15 -11.55 -5.74
N SER A 124 1.58 -11.26 -4.59
CA SER A 124 0.92 -9.98 -4.34
C SER A 124 1.46 -9.30 -3.10
N MET A 125 1.53 -7.99 -3.17
CA MET A 125 1.86 -7.11 -2.05
C MET A 125 0.86 -5.96 -2.00
N GLY A 126 0.78 -5.29 -0.86
CA GLY A 126 0.00 -4.07 -0.70
C GLY A 126 0.86 -2.91 -0.24
N ILE A 127 0.46 -1.69 -0.55
CA ILE A 127 0.96 -0.47 0.10
C ILE A 127 -0.22 0.26 0.68
N VAL A 128 -0.09 0.66 1.95
CA VAL A 128 -1.06 1.51 2.63
C VAL A 128 -0.32 2.65 3.30
N ASP A 129 -0.95 3.82 3.39
CA ASP A 129 -0.37 4.97 4.09
C ASP A 129 -0.10 4.65 5.56
N ARG A 130 0.98 5.23 6.08
CA ARG A 130 1.29 5.09 7.50
C ARG A 130 0.24 5.75 8.37
N ASP A 131 -0.27 6.88 7.93
CA ASP A 131 -1.21 7.68 8.71
C ASP A 131 -0.71 7.90 10.15
N ARG A 132 -1.54 7.44 11.11
CA ARG A 132 -1.26 7.51 12.54
C ARG A 132 -1.06 6.14 13.18
N ARG A 133 -0.62 5.14 12.38
CA ARG A 133 -0.37 3.77 12.86
C ARG A 133 0.83 3.74 13.80
N THR A 134 0.72 2.92 14.82
CA THR A 134 1.83 2.59 15.72
C THR A 134 2.83 1.67 15.01
N ASP A 135 4.07 1.60 15.51
CA ASP A 135 5.09 0.72 14.96
C ASP A 135 4.70 -0.76 15.02
N ALA A 136 3.99 -1.16 16.07
CA ALA A 136 3.47 -2.53 16.20
C ALA A 136 2.43 -2.87 15.12
N GLU A 137 1.54 -1.91 14.77
CA GLU A 137 0.57 -2.08 13.69
C GLU A 137 1.26 -2.13 12.33
N VAL A 138 2.28 -1.31 12.12
CA VAL A 138 3.09 -1.31 10.89
C VAL A 138 3.80 -2.65 10.73
N GLU A 139 4.45 -3.14 11.77
CA GLU A 139 5.16 -4.42 11.74
C GLU A 139 4.19 -5.60 11.46
N TYR A 140 3.01 -5.58 12.09
CA TYR A 140 1.98 -6.57 11.80
C TYR A 140 1.55 -6.58 10.32
N LEU A 141 1.38 -5.40 9.70
CA LEU A 141 1.03 -5.28 8.29
C LEU A 141 2.15 -5.78 7.39
N ARG A 142 3.41 -5.44 7.70
CA ARG A 142 4.59 -5.89 6.94
C ARG A 142 4.70 -7.42 6.92
N GLN A 143 4.43 -8.09 8.03
CA GLN A 143 4.38 -9.56 8.10
C GLN A 143 3.28 -10.16 7.21
N LYS A 144 2.29 -9.37 6.81
CA LYS A 144 1.21 -9.75 5.89
C LYS A 144 1.47 -9.32 4.44
N LYS A 145 2.72 -9.00 4.08
CA LYS A 145 3.13 -8.48 2.77
C LYS A 145 2.47 -7.14 2.41
N ILE A 146 2.17 -6.33 3.41
CA ILE A 146 1.63 -4.99 3.25
C ILE A 146 2.70 -4.00 3.67
N LEU A 147 3.27 -3.31 2.72
CA LEU A 147 4.27 -2.29 2.93
C LEU A 147 3.60 -1.03 3.52
N VAL A 148 4.29 -0.43 4.46
CA VAL A 148 3.87 0.84 5.07
C VAL A 148 5.09 1.76 5.06
N PRO A 149 5.03 2.91 4.38
CA PRO A 149 6.17 3.80 4.27
C PRO A 149 6.54 4.43 5.62
N ASP A 150 7.82 4.74 5.80
CA ASP A 150 8.30 5.47 6.97
C ASP A 150 8.09 6.99 6.86
N VAL A 151 6.99 7.37 6.21
CA VAL A 151 6.44 8.74 6.16
C VAL A 151 4.94 8.67 6.42
N ALA A 152 4.35 9.74 6.97
CA ALA A 152 2.95 9.75 7.39
C ALA A 152 1.96 9.65 6.21
N GLU A 153 2.25 10.33 5.11
CA GLU A 153 1.43 10.37 3.89
C GLU A 153 2.34 10.29 2.65
N VAL A 154 1.78 9.89 1.50
CA VAL A 154 2.54 9.78 0.24
C VAL A 154 3.19 11.09 -0.17
N GLU A 155 2.55 12.24 0.09
CA GLU A 155 3.09 13.56 -0.22
C GLU A 155 4.41 13.84 0.52
N ASN A 156 4.64 13.22 1.68
CA ASN A 156 5.86 13.38 2.45
C ASN A 156 7.07 12.71 1.78
N ILE A 157 6.85 11.78 0.84
CA ILE A 157 7.90 11.17 0.01
C ILE A 157 8.63 12.25 -0.79
N PHE A 158 7.91 13.26 -1.28
CA PHE A 158 8.48 14.36 -2.05
C PHE A 158 9.31 15.33 -1.20
N LEU A 159 9.29 15.15 0.13
CA LEU A 159 10.12 15.90 1.09
C LEU A 159 11.33 15.10 1.58
N LEU A 160 11.57 13.89 1.09
CA LEU A 160 12.78 13.14 1.44
C LEU A 160 14.04 13.89 1.01
N PRO A 161 15.10 13.86 1.83
CA PRO A 161 16.37 14.54 1.53
C PRO A 161 16.95 14.18 0.17
N GLU A 162 16.85 12.90 -0.22
CA GLU A 162 17.33 12.36 -1.49
C GLU A 162 16.57 12.99 -2.67
N VAL A 163 15.25 13.09 -2.56
CA VAL A 163 14.40 13.69 -3.59
C VAL A 163 14.70 15.18 -3.72
N ILE A 164 14.75 15.91 -2.59
CA ILE A 164 15.04 17.35 -2.59
C ILE A 164 16.43 17.64 -3.19
N ARG A 165 17.46 16.88 -2.78
CA ARG A 165 18.84 17.08 -3.28
C ARG A 165 18.92 16.82 -4.77
N THR A 166 18.36 15.71 -5.23
CA THR A 166 18.36 15.35 -6.66
C THR A 166 17.68 16.45 -7.48
N MET A 167 16.49 16.89 -7.08
CA MET A 167 15.76 17.90 -7.83
C MET A 167 16.44 19.28 -7.78
N ALA A 168 17.08 19.62 -6.66
CA ALA A 168 17.85 20.87 -6.55
C ALA A 168 19.07 20.87 -7.48
N THR A 169 19.84 19.77 -7.48
CA THR A 169 21.01 19.59 -8.36
C THR A 169 20.62 19.69 -9.84
N ARG A 170 19.56 19.00 -10.25
CA ARG A 170 19.03 19.06 -11.63
C ARG A 170 18.62 20.46 -12.07
N ARG A 171 18.21 21.31 -11.13
CA ARG A 171 17.85 22.71 -11.37
C ARG A 171 19.03 23.69 -11.20
N GLY A 172 20.25 23.18 -11.03
CA GLY A 172 21.45 24.01 -10.80
C GLY A 172 21.38 24.83 -9.52
N LYS A 173 20.64 24.38 -8.50
CA LYS A 173 20.49 25.04 -7.21
C LYS A 173 21.38 24.40 -6.15
N ASN A 174 21.69 25.15 -5.10
CA ASN A 174 22.43 24.61 -3.95
C ASN A 174 21.52 23.70 -3.11
N ALA A 175 21.74 22.40 -3.22
CA ALA A 175 20.91 21.35 -2.62
C ALA A 175 20.89 21.45 -1.09
N ASP A 176 22.04 21.64 -0.43
CA ASP A 176 22.13 21.69 1.03
C ASP A 176 21.45 22.94 1.60
N LYS A 177 21.57 24.08 0.91
CA LYS A 177 20.87 25.31 1.30
C LYS A 177 19.36 25.16 1.19
N ILE A 178 18.86 24.50 0.15
CA ILE A 178 17.42 24.25 -0.03
C ILE A 178 16.93 23.28 1.03
N LEU A 179 17.62 22.13 1.20
CA LEU A 179 17.25 21.14 2.20
C LEU A 179 17.20 21.74 3.62
N SER A 180 18.22 22.54 3.99
CA SER A 180 18.24 23.22 5.28
C SER A 180 17.04 24.15 5.49
N LYS A 181 16.63 24.90 4.45
CA LYS A 181 15.43 25.76 4.52
C LYS A 181 14.15 24.96 4.63
N VAL A 182 14.02 23.84 3.88
CA VAL A 182 12.86 22.97 3.94
C VAL A 182 12.75 22.35 5.34
N ARG A 183 13.83 21.81 5.88
CA ARG A 183 13.87 21.26 7.25
C ARG A 183 13.42 22.30 8.28
N ALA A 184 13.95 23.51 8.22
CA ALA A 184 13.55 24.59 9.13
C ALA A 184 12.05 24.94 8.99
N ASN A 185 11.51 24.94 7.76
CA ASN A 185 10.10 25.20 7.52
C ASN A 185 9.19 24.08 8.02
N VAL A 186 9.56 22.82 7.78
CA VAL A 186 8.82 21.65 8.29
C VAL A 186 8.84 21.61 9.82
N LEU A 187 10.02 21.82 10.43
CA LEU A 187 10.15 21.87 11.87
C LEU A 187 9.29 22.98 12.51
N ARG A 188 9.27 24.16 11.91
CA ARG A 188 8.42 25.26 12.36
C ARG A 188 6.93 24.92 12.31
N GLN A 189 6.48 24.30 11.20
CA GLN A 189 5.11 23.84 11.07
C GLN A 189 4.79 22.74 12.10
N PHE A 190 5.68 21.77 12.27
CA PHE A 190 5.48 20.69 13.23
C PHE A 190 5.35 21.22 14.66
N ARG A 191 6.24 22.14 15.09
CA ARG A 191 6.18 22.77 16.42
C ARG A 191 4.85 23.48 16.67
N ALA A 192 4.29 24.13 15.66
CA ALA A 192 3.01 24.80 15.77
C ALA A 192 1.81 23.84 15.89
N HIS A 193 1.96 22.56 15.50
CA HIS A 193 0.85 21.58 15.45
C HIS A 193 1.06 20.39 16.40
N ILE A 194 2.06 20.39 17.29
CA ILE A 194 2.37 19.25 18.17
C ILE A 194 1.15 18.81 18.97
N ASP A 195 0.44 19.74 19.61
CA ASP A 195 -0.71 19.42 20.44
C ASP A 195 -1.89 18.86 19.64
N GLU A 196 -2.13 19.39 18.46
CA GLU A 196 -3.13 18.90 17.52
C GLU A 196 -2.78 17.50 17.02
N GLN A 197 -1.55 17.26 16.58
CA GLN A 197 -1.08 15.95 16.12
C GLN A 197 -1.15 14.91 17.24
N ALA A 198 -0.71 15.24 18.44
CA ALA A 198 -0.81 14.35 19.60
C ALA A 198 -2.27 13.96 19.89
N LEU A 199 -3.20 14.92 19.78
CA LEU A 199 -4.63 14.68 19.95
C LEU A 199 -5.19 13.77 18.85
N GLN A 200 -4.85 14.02 17.59
CA GLN A 200 -5.32 13.22 16.46
C GLN A 200 -4.76 11.78 16.48
N HIS A 201 -3.50 11.60 16.82
CA HIS A 201 -2.89 10.27 17.03
C HIS A 201 -3.56 9.52 18.20
N THR A 202 -3.83 10.23 19.32
CA THR A 202 -4.55 9.66 20.45
C THR A 202 -5.96 9.21 20.07
N ARG A 203 -6.71 10.06 19.34
CA ARG A 203 -8.04 9.73 18.83
C ARG A 203 -8.01 8.48 17.94
N HIS A 204 -7.05 8.40 17.03
CA HIS A 204 -6.89 7.25 16.14
C HIS A 204 -6.63 5.97 16.93
N LYS A 205 -5.69 6.02 17.88
CA LYS A 205 -5.36 4.89 18.75
C LYS A 205 -6.60 4.40 19.54
N ILE A 206 -7.32 5.33 20.17
CA ILE A 206 -8.51 5.00 20.96
C ILE A 206 -9.60 4.40 20.07
N LYS A 207 -9.85 4.99 18.89
CA LYS A 207 -10.82 4.45 17.93
C LYS A 207 -10.52 2.99 17.63
N ARG A 208 -9.27 2.65 17.30
CA ARG A 208 -8.85 1.27 17.01
C ARG A 208 -8.96 0.35 18.22
N ASP A 209 -8.54 0.81 19.40
CA ASP A 209 -8.65 0.04 20.62
C ASP A 209 -10.11 -0.28 20.97
N VAL A 210 -11.04 0.62 20.65
CA VAL A 210 -12.49 0.38 20.81
C VAL A 210 -13.00 -0.60 19.76
N GLU A 211 -12.70 -0.39 18.49
CA GLU A 211 -13.10 -1.27 17.38
C GLU A 211 -12.66 -2.72 17.63
N CYS A 212 -11.39 -2.95 17.96
CA CYS A 212 -10.87 -4.29 18.22
C CYS A 212 -11.49 -4.99 19.45
N ARG A 213 -12.04 -4.25 20.40
CA ARG A 213 -12.56 -4.81 21.66
C ARG A 213 -14.07 -4.90 21.69
N ILE A 214 -14.78 -4.13 20.85
CA ILE A 214 -16.24 -4.16 20.74
C ILE A 214 -16.75 -5.38 19.98
N ASP A 215 -15.90 -6.00 19.16
CA ASP A 215 -16.21 -7.22 18.40
C ASP A 215 -16.29 -8.49 19.28
N ALA A 216 -16.09 -8.36 20.59
CA ALA A 216 -16.26 -9.48 21.51
C ALA A 216 -17.72 -9.97 21.51
N ARG A 217 -17.91 -11.30 21.49
CA ARG A 217 -19.24 -11.90 21.59
C ARG A 217 -19.72 -11.85 23.02
N PHE A 218 -20.92 -11.33 23.24
CA PHE A 218 -21.56 -11.23 24.56
C PHE A 218 -22.75 -12.17 24.65
N ASN A 219 -22.90 -12.84 25.79
CA ASN A 219 -23.99 -13.77 26.02
C ASN A 219 -25.25 -13.06 26.57
N CYS A 220 -25.13 -11.85 27.14
CA CYS A 220 -26.22 -11.03 27.64
C CYS A 220 -25.85 -9.55 27.68
N ILE A 221 -26.83 -8.69 27.81
CA ILE A 221 -26.67 -7.22 27.85
C ILE A 221 -25.83 -6.77 29.06
N THR A 222 -25.99 -7.40 30.22
CA THR A 222 -25.22 -7.06 31.42
C THR A 222 -23.73 -7.32 31.26
N ALA A 223 -23.36 -8.40 30.55
CA ALA A 223 -21.96 -8.68 30.22
C ALA A 223 -21.39 -7.61 29.29
N MET A 224 -22.15 -7.18 28.28
CA MET A 224 -21.78 -6.10 27.37
C MET A 224 -21.59 -4.78 28.13
N GLU A 225 -22.53 -4.36 28.98
CA GLU A 225 -22.41 -3.14 29.78
C GLU A 225 -21.19 -3.15 30.69
N THR A 226 -20.93 -4.28 31.35
CA THR A 226 -19.77 -4.44 32.23
C THR A 226 -18.46 -4.31 31.43
N HIS A 227 -18.40 -4.94 30.26
CA HIS A 227 -17.24 -4.86 29.36
C HIS A 227 -16.99 -3.42 28.89
N LEU A 228 -18.03 -2.69 28.47
CA LEU A 228 -17.93 -1.30 28.03
C LEU A 228 -17.45 -0.37 29.15
N ARG A 229 -17.95 -0.53 30.37
CA ARG A 229 -17.47 0.23 31.54
C ARG A 229 -15.97 -0.03 31.81
N GLN A 230 -15.55 -1.29 31.75
CA GLN A 230 -14.14 -1.66 31.92
C GLN A 230 -13.27 -1.13 30.78
N LEU A 231 -13.77 -1.12 29.53
CA LEU A 231 -13.08 -0.61 28.38
C LEU A 231 -12.76 0.87 28.54
N VAL A 232 -13.72 1.70 28.93
CA VAL A 232 -13.51 3.14 29.19
C VAL A 232 -12.33 3.38 30.15
N ASN A 233 -12.27 2.61 31.25
CA ASN A 233 -11.18 2.73 32.22
C ASN A 233 -9.81 2.31 31.67
N LYS A 234 -9.77 1.37 30.70
CA LYS A 234 -8.54 0.87 30.08
C LYS A 234 -7.98 1.78 28.97
N LEU A 235 -8.82 2.62 28.35
CA LEU A 235 -8.41 3.46 27.23
C LEU A 235 -7.42 4.57 27.59
N GLN A 236 -7.45 5.10 28.80
CA GLN A 236 -6.54 6.11 29.35
C GLN A 236 -6.13 7.23 28.36
N PRO A 237 -7.07 8.00 27.78
CA PRO A 237 -6.79 8.96 26.70
C PRO A 237 -5.72 9.99 27.06
N ARG A 238 -5.75 10.51 28.31
CA ARG A 238 -4.79 11.52 28.78
C ARG A 238 -3.36 10.98 28.83
N SER A 239 -3.19 9.74 29.25
CA SER A 239 -1.87 9.08 29.28
C SER A 239 -1.30 8.93 27.89
N HIS A 240 -2.11 8.47 26.92
CA HIS A 240 -1.71 8.36 25.52
C HIS A 240 -1.34 9.71 24.91
N TYR A 241 -2.18 10.74 25.14
CA TYR A 241 -1.91 12.09 24.66
C TYR A 241 -0.59 12.66 25.21
N ASN A 242 -0.38 12.57 26.53
CA ASN A 242 0.83 13.11 27.13
C ASN A 242 2.08 12.38 26.64
N ARG A 243 2.03 11.07 26.48
CA ARG A 243 3.14 10.28 25.94
C ARG A 243 3.47 10.71 24.50
N LEU A 244 2.48 10.79 23.60
CA LEU A 244 2.67 11.21 22.21
C LEU A 244 3.16 12.66 22.12
N ARG A 245 2.58 13.56 22.90
CA ARG A 245 3.02 14.95 22.95
C ARG A 245 4.49 15.07 23.35
N ASN A 246 4.92 14.33 24.39
CA ASN A 246 6.32 14.32 24.81
C ASN A 246 7.25 13.71 23.76
N GLU A 247 6.80 12.67 23.05
CA GLU A 247 7.53 12.08 21.93
C GLU A 247 7.72 13.10 20.80
N PHE A 248 6.67 13.82 20.40
CA PHE A 248 6.73 14.84 19.36
C PHE A 248 7.59 16.06 19.77
N LEU A 249 7.55 16.44 21.03
CA LEU A 249 8.45 17.47 21.55
C LEU A 249 9.93 17.05 21.42
N ARG A 250 10.26 15.80 21.75
CA ARG A 250 11.63 15.27 21.59
C ARG A 250 12.08 15.26 20.13
N LEU A 251 11.22 14.86 19.18
CA LEU A 251 11.51 14.92 17.76
C LEU A 251 11.83 16.36 17.31
N ALA A 252 11.04 17.33 17.81
CA ALA A 252 11.25 18.74 17.50
C ALA A 252 12.50 19.34 18.16
N GLU A 253 12.86 18.93 19.37
CA GLU A 253 14.07 19.35 20.08
C GLU A 253 15.34 18.76 19.45
N ALA A 254 15.27 17.51 18.99
CA ALA A 254 16.38 16.82 18.33
C ALA A 254 16.55 17.22 16.86
N ASP A 255 15.67 18.06 16.29
CA ASP A 255 15.60 18.35 14.84
C ASP A 255 15.61 17.07 13.98
N ASP A 256 14.89 16.03 14.48
CA ASP A 256 14.77 14.75 13.79
C ASP A 256 13.81 14.86 12.61
N TYR A 257 14.35 15.28 11.48
CA TYR A 257 13.58 15.54 10.27
C TYR A 257 12.81 14.32 9.75
N LEU A 258 13.47 13.14 9.70
CA LEU A 258 12.82 11.92 9.21
C LEU A 258 11.77 11.41 10.21
N GLY A 259 12.05 11.49 11.50
CA GLY A 259 11.06 11.21 12.54
C GLY A 259 9.84 12.13 12.44
N ILE A 260 10.03 13.41 12.11
CA ILE A 260 8.92 14.34 11.87
C ILE A 260 8.12 13.94 10.62
N LEU A 261 8.76 13.65 9.47
CA LEU A 261 8.05 13.19 8.26
C LEU A 261 7.24 11.92 8.51
N ARG A 262 7.69 11.07 9.43
CA ARG A 262 7.06 9.81 9.78
C ARG A 262 5.76 9.98 10.58
N VAL A 263 5.65 11.01 11.41
CA VAL A 263 4.51 11.20 12.31
C VAL A 263 3.62 12.39 11.96
N PHE A 264 4.13 13.35 11.17
CA PHE A 264 3.42 14.55 10.85
C PHE A 264 2.46 14.36 9.67
N ASN A 265 1.24 13.96 10.00
CA ASN A 265 0.13 13.81 9.05
C ASN A 265 -0.54 15.19 8.87
N HIS A 266 -0.03 15.96 7.90
CA HIS A 266 -0.48 17.34 7.64
C HIS A 266 -0.41 17.64 6.14
N LYS A 267 -1.54 17.47 5.43
CA LYS A 267 -1.63 17.64 3.98
C LYS A 267 -1.04 18.95 3.42
N PRO A 268 -1.20 20.13 4.08
CA PRO A 268 -0.61 21.36 3.59
C PRO A 268 0.92 21.44 3.74
N MET A 269 1.60 20.47 4.36
CA MET A 269 3.03 20.56 4.68
C MET A 269 3.89 20.82 3.44
N LEU A 270 3.68 20.09 2.35
CA LEU A 270 4.44 20.25 1.10
C LEU A 270 4.25 21.66 0.50
N SER A 271 3.03 22.17 0.48
CA SER A 271 2.76 23.51 -0.04
C SER A 271 3.31 24.61 0.85
N ASN A 272 3.16 24.45 2.17
CA ASN A 272 3.59 25.46 3.15
C ASN A 272 5.12 25.55 3.32
N CYS A 273 5.88 24.49 2.98
CA CYS A 273 7.36 24.58 3.03
C CYS A 273 7.96 25.35 1.86
N ASN A 274 7.17 25.74 0.85
CA ASN A 274 7.56 26.49 -0.35
C ASN A 274 8.75 25.87 -1.12
N LEU A 275 8.87 24.55 -1.09
CA LEU A 275 9.93 23.83 -1.82
C LEU A 275 9.82 24.09 -3.33
N HIS A 276 8.60 24.05 -3.87
CA HIS A 276 8.33 24.31 -5.28
C HIS A 276 8.90 25.66 -5.74
N GLY A 277 8.64 26.74 -4.99
CA GLY A 277 9.17 28.09 -5.30
C GLY A 277 10.68 28.17 -5.20
N MET A 278 11.31 27.53 -4.21
CA MET A 278 12.77 27.47 -4.07
C MET A 278 13.44 26.77 -5.25
N LEU A 279 12.77 25.76 -5.83
CA LEU A 279 13.25 25.02 -6.99
C LEU A 279 12.85 25.66 -8.33
N GLY A 280 12.01 26.71 -8.34
CA GLY A 280 11.56 27.40 -9.53
C GLY A 280 10.40 26.71 -10.25
N TYR A 281 9.59 25.94 -9.53
CA TYR A 281 8.31 25.43 -10.02
C TYR A 281 7.19 26.41 -9.69
N LYS A 282 6.12 26.43 -10.51
CA LYS A 282 4.99 27.34 -10.34
C LYS A 282 4.08 26.92 -9.17
N SER A 283 3.94 25.61 -8.94
CA SER A 283 3.06 25.06 -7.93
C SER A 283 3.65 23.82 -7.28
N PRO A 284 3.13 23.38 -6.11
CA PRO A 284 3.48 22.08 -5.53
C PRO A 284 3.22 20.91 -6.47
N SER A 285 2.12 20.96 -7.24
CA SER A 285 1.77 19.94 -8.23
C SER A 285 2.81 19.87 -9.36
N ASP A 286 3.29 21.02 -9.86
CA ASP A 286 4.34 21.06 -10.88
C ASP A 286 5.64 20.44 -10.37
N TYR A 287 5.96 20.64 -9.09
CA TYR A 287 7.12 19.98 -8.46
C TYR A 287 6.93 18.47 -8.41
N ILE A 288 5.77 17.98 -7.95
CA ILE A 288 5.44 16.55 -7.94
C ILE A 288 5.56 15.96 -9.34
N TYR A 289 4.96 16.59 -10.34
CA TYR A 289 5.09 16.14 -11.74
C TYR A 289 6.54 16.14 -12.23
N GLY A 290 7.34 17.13 -11.83
CA GLY A 290 8.75 17.17 -12.15
C GLY A 290 9.54 15.99 -11.57
N VAL A 291 9.22 15.54 -10.35
CA VAL A 291 9.79 14.32 -9.75
C VAL A 291 9.32 13.07 -10.50
N LEU A 292 8.02 12.96 -10.77
CA LEU A 292 7.47 11.82 -11.52
C LEU A 292 8.04 11.72 -12.95
N ASP A 293 8.23 12.84 -13.63
CA ASP A 293 8.83 12.85 -14.96
C ASP A 293 10.33 12.47 -14.93
N MET A 294 11.03 12.87 -13.89
CA MET A 294 12.42 12.40 -13.67
C MET A 294 12.47 10.89 -13.43
N LEU A 295 11.54 10.32 -12.64
CA LEU A 295 11.48 8.88 -12.37
C LEU A 295 11.15 8.03 -13.61
N LYS A 296 10.58 8.60 -14.68
CA LYS A 296 10.37 7.90 -15.96
C LYS A 296 11.65 7.68 -16.75
N THR A 297 12.72 8.37 -16.42
CA THR A 297 14.01 8.27 -17.13
C THR A 297 14.85 7.13 -16.57
N ASP A 298 15.74 6.56 -17.40
CA ASP A 298 16.76 5.58 -16.99
C ASP A 298 18.05 6.25 -16.48
N SER A 299 17.89 7.37 -15.75
CA SER A 299 19.02 8.13 -15.22
C SER A 299 19.48 7.63 -13.85
N ASN A 300 20.75 7.90 -13.49
CA ASN A 300 21.26 7.64 -12.14
C ASN A 300 20.42 8.36 -11.07
N ASP A 301 19.91 9.56 -11.38
CA ASP A 301 19.04 10.34 -10.50
C ASP A 301 17.74 9.59 -10.22
N ALA A 302 17.10 9.02 -11.26
CA ALA A 302 15.89 8.24 -11.13
C ALA A 302 16.12 6.98 -10.29
N THR A 303 17.23 6.29 -10.54
CA THR A 303 17.62 5.11 -9.74
C THR A 303 17.86 5.48 -8.28
N HIS A 304 18.56 6.58 -8.01
CA HIS A 304 18.83 7.05 -6.64
C HIS A 304 17.54 7.37 -5.89
N VAL A 305 16.62 8.10 -6.50
CA VAL A 305 15.33 8.45 -5.88
C VAL A 305 14.43 7.22 -5.75
N ARG A 306 14.42 6.32 -6.73
CA ARG A 306 13.67 5.05 -6.64
C ARG A 306 14.15 4.22 -5.46
N ASN A 307 15.46 4.07 -5.30
CA ASN A 307 16.04 3.35 -4.16
C ASN A 307 15.68 4.00 -2.81
N ALA A 308 15.65 5.32 -2.72
CA ALA A 308 15.21 6.01 -1.51
C ALA A 308 13.73 5.72 -1.18
N ILE A 309 12.85 5.65 -2.20
CA ILE A 309 11.44 5.28 -2.03
C ILE A 309 11.31 3.82 -1.57
N LEU A 310 12.03 2.90 -2.20
CA LEU A 310 12.03 1.48 -1.81
C LEU A 310 12.56 1.28 -0.40
N HIS A 311 13.59 2.05 -0.01
CA HIS A 311 14.16 2.00 1.34
C HIS A 311 13.15 2.39 2.42
N ILE A 312 12.40 3.48 2.27
CA ILE A 312 11.39 3.88 3.26
C ILE A 312 10.18 2.92 3.30
N LEU A 313 9.97 2.15 2.25
CA LEU A 313 8.97 1.07 2.18
C LEU A 313 9.48 -0.24 2.79
N HIS A 314 10.80 -0.35 3.07
CA HIS A 314 11.48 -1.59 3.45
C HIS A 314 11.30 -2.74 2.46
N ALA A 315 11.13 -2.42 1.18
CA ALA A 315 10.97 -3.41 0.11
C ALA A 315 12.23 -4.26 -0.07
N ASP A 316 13.41 -3.68 0.12
CA ASP A 316 14.72 -4.37 -0.01
C ASP A 316 14.87 -5.57 0.96
N ARG A 317 14.21 -5.52 2.13
CA ARG A 317 14.29 -6.59 3.14
C ARG A 317 13.42 -7.80 2.80
N GLN A 318 12.32 -7.60 2.08
CA GLN A 318 11.44 -8.70 1.69
C GLN A 318 12.07 -9.56 0.60
N ASP A 319 12.74 -8.95 -0.39
CA ASP A 319 13.48 -9.68 -1.42
C ASP A 319 14.62 -10.54 -0.85
N ALA A 320 15.28 -10.07 0.23
CA ALA A 320 16.35 -10.81 0.91
C ALA A 320 15.80 -12.02 1.71
N GLN A 321 14.62 -11.90 2.31
CA GLN A 321 13.99 -13.00 3.04
C GLN A 321 13.44 -14.09 2.10
N GLU A 322 12.87 -13.72 0.95
CA GLU A 322 12.40 -14.68 -0.05
C GLU A 322 13.55 -15.45 -0.70
N LYS A 323 14.67 -14.81 -1.00
CA LYS A 323 15.88 -15.47 -1.52
C LYS A 323 16.47 -16.47 -0.52
N ASN A 324 16.50 -16.14 0.79
CA ASN A 324 16.97 -17.03 1.83
C ASN A 324 16.00 -18.21 2.09
N GLY A 325 14.69 -18.01 1.97
CA GLY A 325 13.67 -19.05 2.09
C GLY A 325 13.72 -20.06 0.95
N GLN A 326 13.96 -19.61 -0.28
CA GLN A 326 14.11 -20.50 -1.44
C GLN A 326 15.42 -21.32 -1.41
N THR A 327 16.50 -20.77 -0.85
CA THR A 327 17.77 -21.47 -0.69
C THR A 327 17.68 -22.59 0.36
N GLN A 328 16.86 -22.43 1.40
CA GLN A 328 16.65 -23.47 2.41
C GLN A 328 15.71 -24.59 1.93
N SER A 329 14.72 -24.29 1.09
CA SER A 329 13.81 -25.32 0.55
C SER A 329 14.48 -26.20 -0.52
N ASN A 330 15.50 -25.71 -1.22
CA ASN A 330 16.25 -26.48 -2.21
C ASN A 330 17.32 -27.40 -1.58
N ASN A 331 17.79 -27.10 -0.37
CA ASN A 331 18.77 -27.94 0.34
C ASN A 331 18.15 -29.13 1.10
N THR A 332 16.82 -29.21 1.21
CA THR A 332 16.14 -30.33 1.88
C THR A 332 15.69 -31.45 0.93
N LYS A 333 15.99 -31.36 -0.37
CA LYS A 333 15.61 -32.36 -1.38
C LYS A 333 16.76 -33.25 -1.90
N THR A 334 17.91 -33.26 -1.26
CA THR A 334 19.02 -34.14 -1.64
C THR A 334 19.54 -34.88 -0.43
N VAL A 335 18.90 -36.00 -0.06
CA VAL A 335 19.57 -37.16 0.58
C VAL A 335 18.82 -38.42 0.12
N PRO A 336 19.53 -39.48 -0.22
CA PRO A 336 19.11 -40.59 -1.09
C PRO A 336 18.08 -41.54 -0.47
#